data_43f8c1ac3b2a56b70aec8cb51ce132a3
#
_entry.id   43f8c1ac3b2a56b70aec8cb51ce132a3
#
_cell.length_a   1.000
_cell.length_b   1.000
_cell.length_c   1.000
_cell.angle_alpha   90.00
_cell.angle_beta   90.00
_cell.angle_gamma   90.00
#
_symmetry.space_group_name_H-M   'P 1'
#
loop_
_entity.id
_entity.type
_entity.pdbx_description
1 polymer ?
#
loop_
_entity_poly.entity_id
_entity_poly.type
_entity_poly.pdbx_seq_one_letter_code
_entity_poly.pdbx_strand_id
1 'polypeptide(L)'
;MTLKVELVAADRKVWSGDASRVVAKTTDGDIGILSGHAPLLGVLVEGEVRISGEGSDVVATVDGGFLSVDHDRVTIVAETARVGAESGR
;
A
#
# COMPACT_ATOMS: atom_id res chain seq x y z
N MET A 1 -7.56 3.78 -15.40
CA MET A 1 -6.14 3.75 -15.03
C MET A 1 -6.00 3.09 -13.68
N THR A 2 -4.99 2.28 -13.53
CA THR A 2 -4.81 1.54 -12.29
C THR A 2 -3.38 1.66 -11.81
N LEU A 3 -3.24 1.43 -10.52
CA LEU A 3 -1.93 1.29 -9.90
C LEU A 3 -1.59 -0.19 -9.84
N LYS A 4 -0.32 -0.49 -10.00
CA LYS A 4 0.20 -1.83 -9.76
C LYS A 4 0.85 -1.82 -8.39
N VAL A 5 0.30 -2.62 -7.48
CA VAL A 5 0.68 -2.54 -6.07
C VAL A 5 1.32 -3.84 -5.66
N GLU A 6 2.44 -3.73 -4.96
CA GLU A 6 3.09 -4.87 -4.32
C GLU A 6 3.30 -4.56 -2.85
N LEU A 7 2.94 -5.51 -2.02
CA LEU A 7 3.18 -5.45 -0.59
C LEU A 7 4.13 -6.57 -0.23
N VAL A 8 5.30 -6.21 0.27
CA VAL A 8 6.40 -7.14 0.49
C VAL A 8 6.81 -7.07 1.96
N ALA A 9 6.88 -8.21 2.61
CA ALA A 9 7.48 -8.32 3.93
C ALA A 9 8.92 -8.75 3.78
N ALA A 10 9.64 -8.82 4.89
CA ALA A 10 11.08 -9.07 4.85
C ALA A 10 11.43 -10.35 4.11
N ASP A 11 10.59 -11.37 4.22
CA ASP A 11 10.94 -12.69 3.71
C ASP A 11 10.01 -13.17 2.61
N ARG A 12 9.04 -12.36 2.18
CA ARG A 12 8.12 -12.86 1.15
C ARG A 12 7.26 -11.72 0.60
N LYS A 13 6.69 -11.97 -0.57
CA LYS A 13 5.67 -11.11 -1.12
C LYS A 13 4.34 -11.48 -0.44
N VAL A 14 3.68 -10.50 0.14
CA VAL A 14 2.47 -10.71 0.89
C VAL A 14 1.25 -10.56 0.01
N TRP A 15 1.27 -9.59 -0.90
CA TRP A 15 0.10 -9.32 -1.75
C TRP A 15 0.57 -8.55 -2.98
N SER A 16 -0.08 -8.80 -4.10
CA SER A 16 0.13 -7.98 -5.28
C SER A 16 -1.15 -7.95 -6.08
N GLY A 17 -1.34 -6.85 -6.80
CA GLY A 17 -2.54 -6.73 -7.62
C GLY A 17 -2.69 -5.30 -8.11
N ASP A 18 -3.81 -5.07 -8.79
CA ASP A 18 -4.16 -3.76 -9.29
C ASP A 18 -5.05 -3.05 -8.29
N ALA A 19 -4.92 -1.73 -8.25
CA ALA A 19 -5.72 -0.93 -7.35
C ALA A 19 -6.02 0.41 -7.98
N SER A 20 -7.06 1.06 -7.49
CA SER A 20 -7.39 2.41 -7.92
C SER A 20 -6.83 3.44 -6.95
N ARG A 21 -6.54 3.04 -5.72
CA ARG A 21 -6.07 3.97 -4.70
C ARG A 21 -5.36 3.20 -3.60
N VAL A 22 -4.33 3.83 -3.05
CA VAL A 22 -3.63 3.31 -1.88
C VAL A 22 -3.58 4.44 -0.86
N VAL A 23 -3.97 4.15 0.38
CA VAL A 23 -3.89 5.11 1.49
C VAL A 23 -2.99 4.50 2.54
N ALA A 24 -2.04 5.27 3.01
CA ALA A 24 -1.06 4.79 3.98
C ALA A 24 -0.75 5.89 4.98
N LYS A 25 -0.19 5.51 6.10
CA LYS A 25 0.22 6.45 7.14
C LYS A 25 1.74 6.57 7.09
N THR A 26 2.21 7.79 6.88
CA THR A 26 3.64 8.05 6.81
C THR A 26 4.06 8.94 7.98
N THR A 27 5.37 9.11 8.13
CA THR A 27 5.89 9.99 9.15
C THR A 27 5.48 11.44 8.93
N ASP A 28 5.05 11.78 7.71
CA ASP A 28 4.57 13.12 7.41
C ASP A 28 3.05 13.23 7.43
N GLY A 29 2.37 12.16 7.82
CA GLY A 29 0.92 12.15 7.85
C GLY A 29 0.36 11.13 6.87
N ASP A 30 -0.96 11.12 6.73
CA ASP A 30 -1.61 10.20 5.82
C ASP A 30 -1.37 10.63 4.39
N ILE A 31 -1.22 9.65 3.51
CA ILE A 31 -1.01 9.92 2.10
C ILE A 31 -1.95 9.05 1.28
N GLY A 32 -2.49 9.62 0.22
CA GLY A 32 -3.31 8.88 -0.73
C GLY A 32 -2.65 8.89 -2.09
N ILE A 33 -2.57 7.73 -2.72
CA ILE A 33 -1.92 7.55 -4.00
C ILE A 33 -2.98 7.17 -5.02
N LEU A 34 -3.06 7.95 -6.08
CA LEU A 34 -3.91 7.66 -7.22
C LEU A 34 -3.05 7.51 -8.45
N SER A 35 -3.64 6.93 -9.50
CA SER A 35 -2.94 6.83 -10.78
C SER A 35 -2.48 8.22 -11.22
N GLY A 36 -1.27 8.31 -11.71
CA GLY A 36 -0.69 9.58 -12.12
C GLY A 36 0.09 10.28 -11.05
N HIS A 37 0.16 9.72 -9.86
CA HIS A 37 0.87 10.37 -8.76
C HIS A 37 2.35 10.51 -9.09
N ALA A 38 2.92 11.64 -8.69
CA ALA A 38 4.34 11.88 -8.93
C ALA A 38 5.18 10.87 -8.16
N PRO A 39 6.37 10.55 -8.63
CA PRO A 39 7.24 9.63 -7.89
C PRO A 39 7.53 10.13 -6.50
N LEU A 40 7.59 9.18 -5.58
CA LEU A 40 7.77 9.55 -4.19
C LEU A 40 8.30 8.34 -3.42
N LEU A 41 9.05 8.63 -2.36
CA LEU A 41 9.48 7.63 -1.40
C LEU A 41 9.09 8.14 -0.03
N GLY A 42 8.27 7.36 0.68
CA GLY A 42 7.79 7.73 2.00
C GLY A 42 8.20 6.72 3.04
N VAL A 43 8.29 7.18 4.27
CA VAL A 43 8.56 6.31 5.41
C VAL A 43 7.25 6.05 6.11
N LEU A 44 6.91 4.77 6.26
CA LEU A 44 5.65 4.37 6.87
C LEU A 44 5.81 4.28 8.39
N VAL A 45 4.73 4.64 9.08
CA VAL A 45 4.64 4.36 10.50
C VAL A 45 3.79 3.12 10.68
N GLU A 46 3.81 2.55 11.86
CA GLU A 46 2.96 1.42 12.18
C GLU A 46 1.50 1.80 11.97
N GLY A 47 0.76 0.94 11.29
CA GLY A 47 -0.63 1.21 11.04
C GLY A 47 -1.14 0.45 9.85
N GLU A 48 -2.27 0.90 9.34
CA GLU A 48 -2.95 0.24 8.24
C GLU A 48 -2.62 0.89 6.92
N VAL A 49 -2.48 0.04 5.91
CA VAL A 49 -2.41 0.45 4.51
C VAL A 49 -3.67 -0.08 3.84
N ARG A 50 -4.42 0.81 3.22
CA ARG A 50 -5.66 0.43 2.56
C ARG A 50 -5.46 0.49 1.06
N ILE A 51 -5.70 -0.62 0.41
CA ILE A 51 -5.53 -0.76 -1.03
C ILE A 51 -6.91 -0.98 -1.62
N SER A 52 -7.42 0.01 -2.33
CA SER A 52 -8.78 -0.02 -2.84
C SER A 52 -8.77 -0.37 -4.31
N GLY A 53 -9.54 -1.37 -4.68
CA GLY A 53 -9.69 -1.78 -6.06
C GLY A 53 -11.14 -1.82 -6.44
N GLU A 54 -11.40 -2.26 -7.66
CA GLU A 54 -12.77 -2.40 -8.11
C GLU A 54 -13.41 -3.55 -7.39
N GLY A 55 -14.46 -3.24 -6.65
CA GLY A 55 -15.26 -4.27 -6.00
C GLY A 55 -14.71 -4.80 -4.70
N SER A 56 -13.53 -4.37 -4.28
CA SER A 56 -13.01 -4.87 -3.02
C SER A 56 -11.90 -3.96 -2.50
N ASP A 57 -11.72 -4.00 -1.21
CA ASP A 57 -10.63 -3.32 -0.54
C ASP A 57 -9.81 -4.34 0.21
N VAL A 58 -8.52 -4.11 0.21
CA VAL A 58 -7.58 -4.92 1.00
C VAL A 58 -7.01 -4.00 2.06
N VAL A 59 -7.03 -4.46 3.30
CA VAL A 59 -6.46 -3.71 4.41
C VAL A 59 -5.31 -4.53 4.97
N ALA A 60 -4.13 -3.93 4.99
CA ALA A 60 -2.95 -4.59 5.52
C ALA A 60 -2.46 -3.80 6.73
N THR A 61 -1.99 -4.52 7.72
CA THR A 61 -1.37 -3.90 8.90
C THR A 61 0.12 -4.09 8.77
N VAL A 62 0.86 -3.01 8.88
CA VAL A 62 2.31 -3.04 8.78
C VAL A 62 2.90 -2.43 10.03
N ASP A 63 4.13 -2.80 10.31
CA ASP A 63 4.83 -2.29 11.49
C ASP A 63 5.69 -1.08 11.16
N GLY A 64 5.58 -0.57 9.95
CA GLY A 64 6.41 0.51 9.46
C GLY A 64 6.97 0.11 8.12
N GLY A 65 8.01 0.78 7.66
CA GLY A 65 8.65 0.42 6.41
C GLY A 65 8.70 1.57 5.45
N PHE A 66 8.62 1.26 4.16
CA PHE A 66 8.76 2.25 3.11
C PHE A 66 7.67 2.06 2.07
N LEU A 67 7.30 3.17 1.46
CA LEU A 67 6.37 3.18 0.34
C LEU A 67 7.04 3.91 -0.81
N SER A 68 7.02 3.29 -1.98
CA SER A 68 7.64 3.86 -3.18
C SER A 68 6.58 3.94 -4.27
N VAL A 69 6.54 5.07 -4.96
CA VAL A 69 5.62 5.29 -6.08
C VAL A 69 6.43 5.72 -7.27
N ASP A 70 6.23 5.05 -8.40
CA ASP A 70 6.92 5.41 -9.63
C ASP A 70 6.14 4.84 -10.80
N HIS A 71 5.67 5.71 -11.69
CA HIS A 71 4.97 5.32 -12.93
C HIS A 71 3.82 4.37 -12.62
N ASP A 72 2.95 4.77 -11.69
CA ASP A 72 1.77 3.99 -11.30
C ASP A 72 2.11 2.65 -10.68
N ARG A 73 3.34 2.47 -10.25
CA ARG A 73 3.76 1.28 -9.54
C ARG A 73 4.02 1.65 -8.10
N VAL A 74 3.32 0.98 -7.19
CA VAL A 74 3.41 1.26 -5.77
C VAL A 74 4.00 0.03 -5.10
N THR A 75 5.10 0.22 -4.41
CA THR A 75 5.76 -0.85 -3.67
C THR A 75 5.77 -0.48 -2.20
N ILE A 76 5.27 -1.38 -1.38
CA ILE A 76 5.25 -1.21 0.07
C ILE A 76 6.11 -2.30 0.66
N VAL A 77 7.12 -1.90 1.41
CA VAL A 77 8.06 -2.84 2.03
C VAL A 77 7.98 -2.64 3.53
N ALA A 78 7.71 -3.71 4.25
CA ALA A 78 7.61 -3.68 5.70
C ALA A 78 8.38 -4.85 6.28
N GLU A 79 8.79 -4.74 7.53
CA GLU A 79 9.40 -5.87 8.21
C GLU A 79 8.39 -6.97 8.38
N THR A 80 7.21 -6.62 8.89
CA THR A 80 6.10 -7.55 8.98
C THR A 80 4.87 -6.89 8.38
N ALA A 81 4.06 -7.70 7.74
CA ALA A 81 2.83 -7.23 7.14
C ALA A 81 1.80 -8.34 7.23
N ARG A 82 0.57 -7.95 7.51
CA ARG A 82 -0.53 -8.89 7.62
C ARG A 82 -1.72 -8.34 6.87
N VAL A 83 -2.23 -9.12 5.93
CA VAL A 83 -3.42 -8.74 5.19
C VAL A 83 -4.62 -9.21 5.99
N GLY A 84 -5.49 -8.25 6.33
CA GLY A 84 -6.69 -8.55 7.06
C GLY A 84 -7.85 -8.81 6.14
N ALA A 85 -9.00 -9.01 6.77
CA ALA A 85 -10.22 -9.23 6.02
C ALA A 85 -10.56 -7.97 5.25
N GLU A 86 -11.11 -8.17 4.08
CA GLU A 86 -11.54 -7.04 3.33
C GLU A 86 -12.80 -6.48 3.86
N SER A 87 -13.06 -5.28 3.39
CA SER A 87 -14.24 -4.58 3.79
C SER A 87 -15.42 -4.93 2.93
N GLY A 88 -15.43 -6.08 2.40
CA GLY A 88 -16.54 -6.51 1.58
C GLY A 88 -17.77 -6.85 2.35
N ARG A 89 -17.79 -6.61 3.60
CA ARG A 89 -18.92 -6.95 4.39
C ARG A 89 -19.40 -5.87 5.19
#